data_6259165098ba3aa4e8ca33736b729d7a
#
_entry.id   6259165098ba3aa4e8ca33736b729d7a
#
_cell.length_a   1.000
_cell.length_b   1.000
_cell.length_c   1.000
_cell.angle_alpha   90.00
_cell.angle_beta   90.00
_cell.angle_gamma   90.00
#
_symmetry.space_group_name_H-M   'P 1'
#
loop_
_entity.id
_entity.type
_entity.pdbx_description
1 polymer ?
#
loop_
_entity_poly.entity_id
_entity_poly.type
_entity_poly.pdbx_seq_one_letter_code
_entity_poly.pdbx_strand_id
1 'polypeptide(L)'
;MSENFKGKTLVISGATRGIGKAILYRFAQNGVNIAFTYNKNAEEANKIIADVESQYGIKAKAYPLDVLQPETYKDLFVEIDKDFERVDFFISNAIIYGKSVVGGFAPFMRLKPKGLNNIYTATVLAFVVGAQEAAKRMQKVGGGSIISLSSTGNLVYMPNYAGHGNSKNAVETMVKYAAMELGEFNIRVNAVSGGPIETDALKAFPDFSKIKEKVIEQSPLNRMGQPSDIAGACLFLCDSNSSAWLTGQTIVIDGGTSFK
;
A
#
# COMPACT_ATOMS: atom_id res chain seq x y z
N MET A 1 -5.32 -19.39 12.68
CA MET A 1 -4.30 -18.31 12.65
C MET A 1 -2.96 -18.96 12.39
N SER A 2 -2.19 -18.50 11.44
CA SER A 2 -0.83 -19.00 11.23
C SER A 2 0.04 -18.47 12.37
N GLU A 3 0.71 -19.36 13.12
CA GLU A 3 1.65 -18.98 14.20
C GLU A 3 2.74 -18.00 13.70
N ASN A 4 2.98 -18.00 12.40
CA ASN A 4 3.98 -17.17 11.73
C ASN A 4 3.70 -15.65 11.78
N PHE A 5 2.48 -15.22 12.10
CA PHE A 5 2.09 -13.81 12.14
C PHE A 5 1.92 -13.25 13.55
N LYS A 6 1.61 -14.11 14.51
CA LYS A 6 1.27 -13.70 15.88
C LYS A 6 2.40 -12.92 16.55
N GLY A 7 2.06 -11.74 17.08
CA GLY A 7 3.00 -10.87 17.79
C GLY A 7 3.96 -10.08 16.90
N LYS A 8 3.93 -10.27 15.57
CA LYS A 8 4.64 -9.42 14.61
C LYS A 8 3.95 -8.06 14.45
N THR A 9 4.64 -7.09 13.89
CA THR A 9 4.12 -5.73 13.70
C THR A 9 4.15 -5.32 12.24
N LEU A 10 2.99 -4.88 11.75
CA LEU A 10 2.81 -4.21 10.47
C LEU A 10 2.84 -2.69 10.66
N VAL A 11 3.66 -2.00 9.86
CA VAL A 11 3.55 -0.57 9.63
C VAL A 11 2.90 -0.35 8.26
N ILE A 12 1.77 0.35 8.20
CA ILE A 12 1.06 0.62 6.93
C ILE A 12 0.69 2.09 6.78
N SER A 13 0.99 2.68 5.63
CA SER A 13 0.60 4.05 5.35
C SER A 13 -0.81 4.15 4.76
N GLY A 14 -1.65 5.08 5.33
CA GLY A 14 -2.96 5.41 4.77
C GLY A 14 -4.00 4.30 4.93
N ALA A 15 -4.28 3.83 6.15
CA ALA A 15 -5.12 2.66 6.38
C ALA A 15 -6.51 2.97 6.99
N THR A 16 -7.00 4.21 6.94
CA THR A 16 -8.33 4.55 7.46
C THR A 16 -9.49 4.20 6.51
N ARG A 17 -9.21 3.80 5.26
CA ARG A 17 -10.25 3.45 4.27
C ARG A 17 -9.72 2.56 3.14
N GLY A 18 -10.64 2.03 2.34
CA GLY A 18 -10.35 1.32 1.08
C GLY A 18 -9.39 0.15 1.25
N ILE A 19 -8.41 0.06 0.36
CA ILE A 19 -7.43 -1.04 0.33
C ILE A 19 -6.62 -1.09 1.62
N GLY A 20 -6.11 0.06 2.10
CA GLY A 20 -5.32 0.10 3.33
C GLY A 20 -6.08 -0.40 4.55
N LYS A 21 -7.37 -0.04 4.70
CA LYS A 21 -8.23 -0.56 5.77
C LYS A 21 -8.41 -2.07 5.66
N ALA A 22 -8.67 -2.60 4.46
CA ALA A 22 -8.82 -4.04 4.25
C ALA A 22 -7.54 -4.82 4.57
N ILE A 23 -6.36 -4.28 4.20
CA ILE A 23 -5.06 -4.86 4.56
C ILE A 23 -4.91 -4.88 6.08
N LEU A 24 -5.14 -3.75 6.75
CA LEU A 24 -5.06 -3.63 8.21
C LEU A 24 -5.89 -4.71 8.90
N TYR A 25 -7.18 -4.84 8.57
CA TYR A 25 -8.06 -5.85 9.15
C TYR A 25 -7.59 -7.28 8.86
N ARG A 26 -7.12 -7.54 7.64
CA ARG A 26 -6.60 -8.86 7.25
C ARG A 26 -5.40 -9.28 8.08
N PHE A 27 -4.49 -8.35 8.39
CA PHE A 27 -3.34 -8.62 9.25
C PHE A 27 -3.74 -8.75 10.72
N ALA A 28 -4.62 -7.88 11.23
CA ALA A 28 -5.14 -7.95 12.60
C ALA A 28 -5.81 -9.31 12.89
N GLN A 29 -6.63 -9.83 11.94
CA GLN A 29 -7.23 -11.18 12.02
C GLN A 29 -6.22 -12.31 12.17
N ASN A 30 -4.98 -12.09 11.75
CA ASN A 30 -3.89 -13.06 11.87
C ASN A 30 -2.99 -12.82 13.09
N GLY A 31 -3.39 -11.94 14.02
CA GLY A 31 -2.67 -11.67 15.26
C GLY A 31 -1.47 -10.75 15.13
N VAL A 32 -1.43 -9.95 14.04
CA VAL A 32 -0.38 -8.95 13.81
C VAL A 32 -0.74 -7.65 14.52
N ASN A 33 0.19 -7.07 15.25
CA ASN A 33 0.07 -5.72 15.80
C ASN A 33 0.14 -4.69 14.69
N ILE A 34 -0.60 -3.59 14.80
CA ILE A 34 -0.80 -2.64 13.72
C ILE A 34 -0.36 -1.22 14.11
N ALA A 35 0.68 -0.73 13.46
CA ALA A 35 1.01 0.70 13.41
C ALA A 35 0.55 1.24 12.05
N PHE A 36 -0.39 2.19 12.03
CA PHE A 36 -0.90 2.70 10.76
C PHE A 36 -0.97 4.21 10.71
N THR A 37 -0.96 4.78 9.52
CA THR A 37 -1.02 6.23 9.39
C THR A 37 -2.32 6.74 8.79
N TYR A 38 -2.66 7.97 9.17
CA TYR A 38 -3.75 8.75 8.61
C TYR A 38 -3.30 10.19 8.30
N ASN A 39 -3.98 10.87 7.39
CA ASN A 39 -3.68 12.28 7.13
C ASN A 39 -4.56 13.21 7.99
N LYS A 40 -5.89 13.11 7.87
CA LYS A 40 -6.83 14.07 8.48
C LYS A 40 -7.90 13.44 9.37
N ASN A 41 -8.20 12.17 9.18
CA ASN A 41 -9.34 11.53 9.84
C ASN A 41 -8.90 10.75 11.09
N ALA A 42 -8.58 11.49 12.16
CA ALA A 42 -8.21 10.91 13.45
C ALA A 42 -9.38 10.15 14.11
N GLU A 43 -10.61 10.62 13.92
CA GLU A 43 -11.80 9.97 14.48
C GLU A 43 -11.97 8.55 13.92
N GLU A 44 -11.88 8.39 12.60
CA GLU A 44 -11.95 7.06 11.96
C GLU A 44 -10.77 6.18 12.38
N ALA A 45 -9.58 6.76 12.53
CA ALA A 45 -8.41 6.03 13.02
C ALA A 45 -8.66 5.47 14.43
N ASN A 46 -9.21 6.26 15.33
CA ASN A 46 -9.53 5.81 16.70
C ASN A 46 -10.62 4.73 16.72
N LYS A 47 -11.63 4.82 15.85
CA LYS A 47 -12.66 3.76 15.69
C LYS A 47 -12.03 2.45 15.25
N ILE A 48 -11.11 2.49 14.28
CA ILE A 48 -10.40 1.30 13.79
C ILE A 48 -9.56 0.67 14.90
N ILE A 49 -8.82 1.47 15.68
CA ILE A 49 -8.04 0.96 16.82
C ILE A 49 -8.94 0.19 17.79
N ALA A 50 -10.01 0.83 18.29
CA ALA A 50 -10.92 0.21 19.23
C ALA A 50 -11.54 -1.09 18.71
N ASP A 51 -11.90 -1.11 17.42
CA ASP A 51 -12.50 -2.26 16.77
C ASP A 51 -11.51 -3.44 16.67
N VAL A 52 -10.31 -3.22 16.13
CA VAL A 52 -9.36 -4.32 15.92
C VAL A 52 -8.76 -4.84 17.24
N GLU A 53 -8.55 -3.98 18.23
CA GLU A 53 -8.10 -4.40 19.56
C GLU A 53 -9.16 -5.24 20.27
N SER A 54 -10.43 -4.83 20.20
CA SER A 54 -11.56 -5.57 20.79
C SER A 54 -11.79 -6.93 20.10
N GLN A 55 -11.74 -6.96 18.75
CA GLN A 55 -12.06 -8.18 18.00
C GLN A 55 -10.93 -9.20 17.97
N TYR A 56 -9.68 -8.76 17.93
CA TYR A 56 -8.54 -9.64 17.65
C TYR A 56 -7.51 -9.71 18.76
N GLY A 57 -7.61 -8.87 19.81
CA GLY A 57 -6.71 -8.88 20.96
C GLY A 57 -5.26 -8.49 20.59
N ILE A 58 -5.09 -7.71 19.53
CA ILE A 58 -3.79 -7.18 19.09
C ILE A 58 -3.59 -5.75 19.59
N LYS A 59 -2.37 -5.27 19.56
CA LYS A 59 -2.07 -3.86 19.79
C LYS A 59 -2.19 -3.06 18.48
N ALA A 60 -2.93 -1.94 18.51
CA ALA A 60 -3.03 -1.03 17.37
C ALA A 60 -2.76 0.41 17.77
N LYS A 61 -2.06 1.18 16.91
CA LYS A 61 -1.87 2.61 17.09
C LYS A 61 -1.83 3.35 15.76
N ALA A 62 -2.41 4.54 15.75
CA ALA A 62 -2.49 5.39 14.56
C ALA A 62 -1.61 6.64 14.74
N TYR A 63 -0.97 7.07 13.65
CA TYR A 63 -0.07 8.21 13.63
C TYR A 63 -0.44 9.16 12.48
N PRO A 64 -0.39 10.48 12.69
CA PRO A 64 -0.56 11.44 11.62
C PRO A 64 0.64 11.39 10.66
N LEU A 65 0.37 11.42 9.35
CA LEU A 65 1.40 11.46 8.32
C LEU A 65 0.87 12.14 7.05
N ASP A 66 1.63 13.10 6.53
CA ASP A 66 1.43 13.63 5.18
C ASP A 66 2.52 13.05 4.27
N VAL A 67 2.13 12.20 3.32
CA VAL A 67 3.06 11.58 2.36
C VAL A 67 3.70 12.57 1.37
N LEU A 68 3.25 13.82 1.37
CA LEU A 68 3.93 14.91 0.66
C LEU A 68 5.15 15.45 1.42
N GLN A 69 5.38 14.99 2.65
CA GLN A 69 6.54 15.30 3.48
C GLN A 69 7.28 14.00 3.86
N PRO A 70 7.89 13.31 2.88
CA PRO A 70 8.47 11.97 3.11
C PRO A 70 9.56 11.95 4.19
N GLU A 71 10.25 13.05 4.44
CA GLU A 71 11.24 13.20 5.51
C GLU A 71 10.66 12.92 6.90
N THR A 72 9.37 13.17 7.11
CA THR A 72 8.68 12.93 8.40
C THR A 72 8.51 11.45 8.74
N TYR A 73 8.77 10.53 7.80
CA TYR A 73 8.83 9.10 8.12
C TYR A 73 9.90 8.78 9.17
N LYS A 74 11.00 9.54 9.24
CA LYS A 74 12.02 9.33 10.28
C LYS A 74 11.45 9.53 11.67
N ASP A 75 10.75 10.64 11.87
CA ASP A 75 10.12 10.96 13.16
C ASP A 75 8.97 9.98 13.46
N LEU A 76 8.18 9.63 12.45
CA LEU A 76 7.13 8.61 12.57
C LEU A 76 7.70 7.30 13.13
N PHE A 77 8.79 6.79 12.57
CA PHE A 77 9.35 5.52 13.02
C PHE A 77 9.99 5.62 14.42
N VAL A 78 10.50 6.80 14.83
CA VAL A 78 10.92 7.04 16.22
C VAL A 78 9.72 6.95 17.18
N GLU A 79 8.55 7.48 16.80
CA GLU A 79 7.32 7.34 17.61
C GLU A 79 6.82 5.89 17.63
N ILE A 80 6.91 5.17 16.52
CA ILE A 80 6.56 3.75 16.44
C ILE A 80 7.45 2.91 17.37
N ASP A 81 8.75 3.18 17.44
CA ASP A 81 9.70 2.48 18.32
C ASP A 81 9.36 2.61 19.82
N LYS A 82 8.62 3.67 20.25
CA LYS A 82 8.15 3.82 21.63
C LYS A 82 6.97 2.91 21.96
N ASP A 83 6.20 2.54 20.95
CA ASP A 83 4.97 1.79 21.12
C ASP A 83 5.12 0.30 20.76
N PHE A 84 5.98 -0.02 19.82
CA PHE A 84 6.15 -1.38 19.30
C PHE A 84 7.61 -1.81 19.39
N GLU A 85 7.84 -3.00 19.93
CA GLU A 85 9.19 -3.58 20.13
C GLU A 85 9.86 -4.00 18.82
N ARG A 86 9.05 -4.20 17.75
CA ARG A 86 9.53 -4.74 16.48
C ARG A 86 8.74 -4.20 15.29
N VAL A 87 9.36 -4.19 14.13
CA VAL A 87 8.72 -3.96 12.82
C VAL A 87 9.10 -5.14 11.92
N ASP A 88 8.10 -5.87 11.45
CA ASP A 88 8.27 -7.04 10.59
C ASP A 88 7.79 -6.81 9.17
N PHE A 89 6.78 -5.95 9.03
CA PHE A 89 6.15 -5.67 7.76
C PHE A 89 5.99 -4.17 7.55
N PHE A 90 6.28 -3.71 6.34
CA PHE A 90 5.97 -2.35 5.92
C PHE A 90 5.20 -2.36 4.62
N ILE A 91 4.04 -1.68 4.58
CA ILE A 91 3.22 -1.55 3.38
C ILE A 91 3.01 -0.08 3.04
N SER A 92 3.60 0.34 1.91
CA SER A 92 3.40 1.67 1.35
C SER A 92 2.13 1.67 0.50
N ASN A 93 1.03 2.15 1.08
CA ASN A 93 -0.29 2.18 0.46
C ASN A 93 -0.84 3.59 0.23
N ALA A 94 -0.46 4.57 1.07
CA ALA A 94 -1.02 5.91 0.99
C ALA A 94 -0.83 6.55 -0.38
N ILE A 95 -1.89 7.19 -0.87
CA ILE A 95 -1.91 7.99 -2.10
C ILE A 95 -2.50 9.37 -1.83
N ILE A 96 -2.21 10.32 -2.71
CA ILE A 96 -2.83 11.64 -2.72
C ILE A 96 -3.97 11.72 -3.74
N TYR A 97 -4.92 12.61 -3.50
CA TYR A 97 -6.08 12.86 -4.37
C TYR A 97 -6.57 14.30 -4.26
N GLY A 98 -7.60 14.65 -5.04
CA GLY A 98 -8.23 15.98 -5.02
C GLY A 98 -7.27 17.09 -5.46
N LYS A 99 -7.19 18.16 -4.66
CA LYS A 99 -6.38 19.35 -5.02
C LYS A 99 -4.88 19.05 -5.15
N SER A 100 -4.37 18.06 -4.45
CA SER A 100 -2.94 17.70 -4.45
C SER A 100 -2.47 17.08 -5.77
N VAL A 101 -3.38 16.50 -6.57
CA VAL A 101 -3.06 15.88 -7.86
C VAL A 101 -3.40 16.75 -9.08
N VAL A 102 -3.83 18.00 -8.86
CA VAL A 102 -4.20 18.89 -9.98
C VAL A 102 -3.02 19.07 -10.93
N GLY A 103 -3.26 18.74 -12.22
CA GLY A 103 -2.24 18.73 -13.26
C GLY A 103 -1.33 17.49 -13.29
N GLY A 104 -1.48 16.56 -12.35
CA GLY A 104 -0.83 15.23 -12.39
C GLY A 104 -1.81 14.13 -12.81
N PHE A 105 -3.10 14.30 -12.47
CA PHE A 105 -4.22 13.51 -12.99
C PHE A 105 -4.98 14.37 -14.01
N ALA A 106 -4.54 14.33 -15.26
CA ALA A 106 -5.03 15.19 -16.33
C ALA A 106 -4.66 14.62 -17.71
N PRO A 107 -5.36 15.03 -18.80
CA PRO A 107 -4.92 14.74 -20.16
C PRO A 107 -3.48 15.20 -20.38
N PHE A 108 -2.71 14.51 -21.21
CA PHE A 108 -1.28 14.74 -21.42
C PHE A 108 -0.95 16.21 -21.68
N MET A 109 -1.71 16.89 -22.56
CA MET A 109 -1.51 18.31 -22.90
C MET A 109 -1.80 19.29 -21.75
N ARG A 110 -2.36 18.81 -20.63
CA ARG A 110 -2.68 19.61 -19.44
C ARG A 110 -1.87 19.20 -18.20
N LEU A 111 -0.91 18.31 -18.38
CA LEU A 111 0.00 17.92 -17.30
C LEU A 111 0.81 19.13 -16.83
N LYS A 112 1.02 19.23 -15.53
CA LYS A 112 1.80 20.29 -14.88
C LYS A 112 2.86 19.70 -13.97
N PRO A 113 4.09 20.27 -13.96
CA PRO A 113 5.20 19.79 -13.13
C PRO A 113 4.82 19.64 -11.64
N LYS A 114 4.09 20.61 -11.08
CA LYS A 114 3.68 20.56 -9.66
C LYS A 114 2.82 19.32 -9.34
N GLY A 115 1.85 19.00 -10.19
CA GLY A 115 1.00 17.82 -9.98
C GLY A 115 1.77 16.51 -10.14
N LEU A 116 2.67 16.44 -11.13
CA LEU A 116 3.56 15.29 -11.35
C LEU A 116 4.52 15.10 -10.16
N ASN A 117 5.16 16.17 -9.69
CA ASN A 117 6.06 16.13 -8.55
C ASN A 117 5.33 15.68 -7.27
N ASN A 118 4.13 16.18 -7.01
CA ASN A 118 3.35 15.76 -5.85
C ASN A 118 3.04 14.26 -5.90
N ILE A 119 2.61 13.74 -7.07
CA ILE A 119 2.33 12.30 -7.22
C ILE A 119 3.62 11.48 -7.04
N TYR A 120 4.72 11.92 -7.62
CA TYR A 120 6.02 11.26 -7.48
C TYR A 120 6.48 11.25 -6.01
N THR A 121 6.41 12.39 -5.34
CA THR A 121 6.76 12.53 -3.92
C THR A 121 5.94 11.58 -3.05
N ALA A 122 4.63 11.59 -3.20
CA ALA A 122 3.73 10.76 -2.39
C ALA A 122 3.83 9.25 -2.69
N THR A 123 4.27 8.87 -3.90
CA THR A 123 4.34 7.46 -4.30
C THR A 123 5.76 6.92 -4.16
N VAL A 124 6.75 7.60 -4.73
CA VAL A 124 8.12 7.08 -4.85
C VAL A 124 8.98 7.51 -3.66
N LEU A 125 9.05 8.82 -3.36
CA LEU A 125 9.90 9.28 -2.27
C LEU A 125 9.38 8.81 -0.91
N ALA A 126 8.08 8.84 -0.69
CA ALA A 126 7.46 8.30 0.53
C ALA A 126 7.73 6.80 0.70
N PHE A 127 7.67 6.00 -0.40
CA PHE A 127 8.07 4.59 -0.35
C PHE A 127 9.54 4.43 0.03
N VAL A 128 10.45 5.16 -0.63
CA VAL A 128 11.89 5.02 -0.40
C VAL A 128 12.24 5.32 1.04
N VAL A 129 11.82 6.48 1.58
CA VAL A 129 12.14 6.85 2.96
C VAL A 129 11.48 5.91 3.97
N GLY A 130 10.21 5.56 3.75
CA GLY A 130 9.50 4.60 4.62
C GLY A 130 10.14 3.21 4.61
N ALA A 131 10.55 2.71 3.45
CA ALA A 131 11.23 1.42 3.32
C ALA A 131 12.61 1.42 4.00
N GLN A 132 13.38 2.51 3.88
CA GLN A 132 14.67 2.67 4.58
C GLN A 132 14.50 2.62 6.10
N GLU A 133 13.51 3.34 6.63
CA GLU A 133 13.26 3.34 8.07
C GLU A 133 12.73 2.00 8.59
N ALA A 134 11.86 1.34 7.82
CA ALA A 134 11.40 -0.01 8.14
C ALA A 134 12.54 -1.02 8.10
N ALA A 135 13.38 -0.99 7.07
CA ALA A 135 14.52 -1.90 6.90
C ALA A 135 15.50 -1.83 8.07
N LYS A 136 15.80 -0.64 8.61
CA LYS A 136 16.64 -0.47 9.81
C LYS A 136 16.10 -1.22 11.04
N ARG A 137 14.76 -1.34 11.16
CA ARG A 137 14.10 -2.07 12.26
C ARG A 137 14.04 -3.57 11.95
N MET A 138 13.75 -3.93 10.72
CA MET A 138 13.69 -5.32 10.28
C MET A 138 15.05 -6.03 10.42
N GLN A 139 16.15 -5.34 10.15
CA GLN A 139 17.50 -5.87 10.38
C GLN A 139 17.72 -6.32 11.84
N LYS A 140 17.17 -5.58 12.81
CA LYS A 140 17.30 -5.90 14.24
C LYS A 140 16.53 -7.15 14.66
N VAL A 141 15.53 -7.55 13.87
CA VAL A 141 14.67 -8.71 14.16
C VAL A 141 14.91 -9.88 13.19
N GLY A 142 15.98 -9.81 12.39
CA GLY A 142 16.41 -10.90 11.51
C GLY A 142 15.71 -10.96 10.15
N GLY A 143 15.08 -9.88 9.73
CA GLY A 143 14.47 -9.76 8.40
C GLY A 143 13.04 -9.27 8.41
N GLY A 144 12.39 -9.28 7.26
CA GLY A 144 11.02 -8.80 7.12
C GLY A 144 10.48 -8.80 5.70
N SER A 145 9.33 -8.17 5.50
CA SER A 145 8.75 -7.99 4.16
C SER A 145 8.25 -6.56 3.96
N ILE A 146 8.66 -5.96 2.84
CA ILE A 146 8.27 -4.63 2.40
C ILE A 146 7.41 -4.76 1.15
N ILE A 147 6.27 -4.07 1.11
CA ILE A 147 5.36 -4.06 -0.04
C ILE A 147 5.06 -2.63 -0.45
N SER A 148 5.13 -2.35 -1.75
CA SER A 148 4.55 -1.14 -2.34
C SER A 148 3.29 -1.48 -3.11
N LEU A 149 2.23 -0.69 -2.94
CA LEU A 149 1.05 -0.81 -3.80
C LEU A 149 1.29 -0.09 -5.12
N SER A 150 1.15 -0.85 -6.20
CA SER A 150 1.18 -0.37 -7.58
C SER A 150 -0.22 -0.38 -8.21
N SER A 151 -0.30 -0.29 -9.54
CA SER A 151 -1.55 -0.27 -10.30
C SER A 151 -1.32 -0.72 -11.73
N THR A 152 -2.23 -1.50 -12.29
CA THR A 152 -2.20 -1.87 -13.71
C THR A 152 -2.32 -0.68 -14.67
N GLY A 153 -2.64 0.51 -14.18
CA GLY A 153 -2.60 1.74 -14.98
C GLY A 153 -1.21 2.17 -15.43
N ASN A 154 -0.14 1.46 -15.05
CA ASN A 154 1.18 1.58 -15.64
C ASN A 154 1.43 0.56 -16.77
N LEU A 155 0.61 -0.46 -16.89
CA LEU A 155 0.70 -1.51 -17.92
C LEU A 155 -0.27 -1.22 -19.08
N VAL A 156 -1.47 -0.73 -18.77
CA VAL A 156 -2.50 -0.43 -19.75
C VAL A 156 -2.90 1.03 -19.71
N TYR A 157 -3.33 1.57 -20.86
CA TYR A 157 -3.77 2.95 -20.92
C TYR A 157 -5.02 3.21 -20.07
N MET A 158 -4.90 4.19 -19.18
CA MET A 158 -6.03 4.77 -18.46
C MET A 158 -6.10 6.28 -18.72
N PRO A 159 -7.27 6.84 -19.09
CA PRO A 159 -7.42 8.29 -19.32
C PRO A 159 -6.95 9.09 -18.08
N ASN A 160 -6.18 10.15 -18.33
CA ASN A 160 -5.67 11.08 -17.31
C ASN A 160 -4.67 10.50 -16.29
N TYR A 161 -4.28 9.23 -16.41
CA TYR A 161 -3.51 8.50 -15.38
C TYR A 161 -1.98 8.61 -15.56
N ALA A 162 -1.50 9.36 -16.54
CA ALA A 162 -0.06 9.40 -16.88
C ALA A 162 0.86 9.72 -15.70
N GLY A 163 0.48 10.65 -14.81
CA GLY A 163 1.27 10.97 -13.62
C GLY A 163 1.34 9.81 -12.63
N HIS A 164 0.21 9.17 -12.34
CA HIS A 164 0.18 7.98 -11.48
C HIS A 164 0.86 6.78 -12.14
N GLY A 165 0.57 6.50 -13.42
CA GLY A 165 1.19 5.39 -14.14
C GLY A 165 2.71 5.49 -14.16
N ASN A 166 3.26 6.67 -14.45
CA ASN A 166 4.70 6.92 -14.40
C ASN A 166 5.28 6.67 -12.99
N SER A 167 4.63 7.21 -11.95
CA SER A 167 5.10 7.00 -10.57
C SER A 167 5.00 5.54 -10.12
N LYS A 168 4.01 4.78 -10.61
CA LYS A 168 3.89 3.34 -10.34
C LYS A 168 5.00 2.53 -11.02
N ASN A 169 5.38 2.85 -12.26
CA ASN A 169 6.57 2.28 -12.90
C ASN A 169 7.85 2.60 -12.12
N ALA A 170 8.01 3.86 -11.68
CA ALA A 170 9.18 4.26 -10.92
C ALA A 170 9.28 3.52 -9.58
N VAL A 171 8.17 3.37 -8.83
CA VAL A 171 8.21 2.63 -7.56
C VAL A 171 8.47 1.13 -7.75
N GLU A 172 7.98 0.51 -8.82
CA GLU A 172 8.30 -0.89 -9.14
C GLU A 172 9.79 -1.07 -9.47
N THR A 173 10.42 -0.07 -10.07
CA THR A 173 11.88 -0.07 -10.24
C THR A 173 12.59 0.03 -8.89
N MET A 174 12.17 0.93 -7.99
CA MET A 174 12.74 1.02 -6.64
C MET A 174 12.58 -0.28 -5.84
N VAL A 175 11.45 -0.99 -6.02
CA VAL A 175 11.24 -2.32 -5.42
C VAL A 175 12.33 -3.31 -5.83
N LYS A 176 12.73 -3.34 -7.11
CA LYS A 176 13.78 -4.23 -7.61
C LYS A 176 15.13 -3.92 -6.99
N TYR A 177 15.52 -2.64 -6.93
CA TYR A 177 16.78 -2.23 -6.32
C TYR A 177 16.79 -2.52 -4.82
N ALA A 178 15.73 -2.15 -4.10
CA ALA A 178 15.60 -2.45 -2.68
C ALA A 178 15.64 -3.97 -2.39
N ALA A 179 15.03 -4.79 -3.24
CA ALA A 179 15.09 -6.25 -3.10
C ALA A 179 16.50 -6.81 -3.21
N MET A 180 17.29 -6.29 -4.15
CA MET A 180 18.69 -6.71 -4.34
C MET A 180 19.58 -6.28 -3.17
N GLU A 181 19.42 -5.05 -2.71
CA GLU A 181 20.28 -4.48 -1.66
C GLU A 181 19.89 -4.94 -0.24
N LEU A 182 18.61 -5.20 0.01
CA LEU A 182 18.13 -5.60 1.33
C LEU A 182 18.06 -7.13 1.54
N GLY A 183 18.29 -7.90 0.47
CA GLY A 183 18.27 -9.36 0.52
C GLY A 183 19.30 -9.96 1.48
N GLU A 184 20.47 -9.35 1.61
CA GLU A 184 21.51 -9.77 2.56
C GLU A 184 21.05 -9.72 4.04
N PHE A 185 20.03 -8.87 4.35
CA PHE A 185 19.42 -8.75 5.66
C PHE A 185 18.16 -9.61 5.82
N ASN A 186 17.90 -10.57 4.90
CA ASN A 186 16.69 -11.36 4.88
C ASN A 186 15.39 -10.52 4.79
N ILE A 187 15.44 -9.38 4.10
CA ILE A 187 14.29 -8.51 3.86
C ILE A 187 13.84 -8.68 2.41
N ARG A 188 12.60 -9.12 2.23
CA ARG A 188 12.00 -9.26 0.90
C ARG A 188 11.22 -8.00 0.55
N VAL A 189 11.36 -7.54 -0.69
CA VAL A 189 10.68 -6.32 -1.17
C VAL A 189 9.93 -6.64 -2.45
N ASN A 190 8.60 -6.43 -2.46
CA ASN A 190 7.75 -6.72 -3.61
C ASN A 190 6.74 -5.60 -3.85
N ALA A 191 6.10 -5.61 -5.01
CA ALA A 191 4.95 -4.76 -5.32
C ALA A 191 3.68 -5.60 -5.54
N VAL A 192 2.52 -5.04 -5.17
CA VAL A 192 1.20 -5.55 -5.53
C VAL A 192 0.55 -4.54 -6.47
N SER A 193 0.37 -4.93 -7.72
CA SER A 193 -0.25 -4.11 -8.77
C SER A 193 -1.74 -4.42 -8.86
N GLY A 194 -2.56 -3.56 -8.30
CA GLY A 194 -4.01 -3.71 -8.33
C GLY A 194 -4.62 -3.29 -9.67
N GLY A 195 -5.59 -4.05 -10.15
CA GLY A 195 -6.51 -3.64 -11.21
C GLY A 195 -7.59 -2.69 -10.70
N PRO A 196 -8.73 -2.60 -11.39
CA PRO A 196 -9.87 -1.80 -10.94
C PRO A 196 -10.50 -2.40 -9.66
N ILE A 197 -10.26 -1.75 -8.52
CA ILE A 197 -10.74 -2.18 -7.21
C ILE A 197 -11.92 -1.30 -6.76
N GLU A 198 -13.02 -1.91 -6.32
CA GLU A 198 -14.20 -1.22 -5.84
C GLU A 198 -13.94 -0.57 -4.48
N THR A 199 -13.50 0.68 -4.50
CA THR A 199 -13.24 1.52 -3.32
C THR A 199 -14.19 2.70 -3.28
N ASP A 200 -14.38 3.32 -2.10
CA ASP A 200 -15.18 4.54 -1.97
C ASP A 200 -14.66 5.68 -2.85
N ALA A 201 -13.33 5.74 -3.04
CA ALA A 201 -12.71 6.71 -3.94
C ALA A 201 -13.15 6.51 -5.40
N LEU A 202 -13.29 5.27 -5.85
CA LEU A 202 -13.76 4.95 -7.20
C LEU A 202 -15.28 5.13 -7.32
N LYS A 203 -16.04 4.74 -6.28
CA LYS A 203 -17.50 4.94 -6.23
C LYS A 203 -17.93 6.42 -6.32
N ALA A 204 -17.05 7.33 -5.90
CA ALA A 204 -17.31 8.78 -5.97
C ALA A 204 -17.20 9.37 -7.39
N PHE A 205 -16.78 8.60 -8.40
CA PHE A 205 -16.76 9.08 -9.78
C PHE A 205 -18.17 9.11 -10.38
N PRO A 206 -18.55 10.18 -11.11
CA PRO A 206 -19.91 10.34 -11.67
C PRO A 206 -20.36 9.17 -12.55
N ASP A 207 -19.45 8.55 -13.28
CA ASP A 207 -19.73 7.45 -14.21
C ASP A 207 -19.38 6.07 -13.63
N PHE A 208 -19.41 5.92 -12.29
CA PHE A 208 -18.99 4.67 -11.63
C PHE A 208 -19.73 3.42 -12.15
N SER A 209 -21.04 3.52 -12.39
CA SER A 209 -21.83 2.39 -12.91
C SER A 209 -21.31 1.90 -14.27
N LYS A 210 -21.01 2.82 -15.19
CA LYS A 210 -20.47 2.49 -16.51
C LYS A 210 -19.06 1.91 -16.41
N ILE A 211 -18.24 2.47 -15.50
CA ILE A 211 -16.90 1.95 -15.23
C ILE A 211 -17.00 0.52 -14.71
N LYS A 212 -17.92 0.26 -13.76
CA LYS A 212 -18.13 -1.05 -13.16
C LYS A 212 -18.59 -2.08 -14.20
N GLU A 213 -19.58 -1.76 -15.03
CA GLU A 213 -20.07 -2.61 -16.11
C GLU A 213 -18.96 -2.99 -17.06
N LYS A 214 -18.18 -2.01 -17.54
CA LYS A 214 -17.06 -2.24 -18.45
C LYS A 214 -15.99 -3.14 -17.81
N VAL A 215 -15.66 -2.92 -16.54
CA VAL A 215 -14.66 -3.75 -15.83
C VAL A 215 -15.15 -5.18 -15.68
N ILE A 216 -16.44 -5.39 -15.35
CA ILE A 216 -17.05 -6.73 -15.24
C ILE A 216 -16.97 -7.45 -16.60
N GLU A 217 -17.32 -6.77 -17.69
CA GLU A 217 -17.28 -7.31 -19.05
C GLU A 217 -15.84 -7.70 -19.45
N GLN A 218 -14.84 -6.91 -19.05
CA GLN A 218 -13.43 -7.18 -19.34
C GLN A 218 -12.82 -8.24 -18.42
N SER A 219 -13.38 -8.46 -17.22
CA SER A 219 -12.84 -9.40 -16.25
C SER A 219 -13.26 -10.83 -16.56
N PRO A 220 -12.34 -11.77 -16.84
CA PRO A 220 -12.65 -13.20 -16.92
C PRO A 220 -13.35 -13.76 -15.68
N LEU A 221 -13.16 -13.13 -14.51
CA LEU A 221 -13.82 -13.53 -13.26
C LEU A 221 -15.21 -12.92 -13.08
N ASN A 222 -15.72 -12.17 -14.08
CA ASN A 222 -17.07 -11.57 -14.10
C ASN A 222 -17.40 -10.71 -12.87
N ARG A 223 -16.40 -10.06 -12.28
CA ARG A 223 -16.58 -9.16 -11.15
C ARG A 223 -15.51 -8.08 -11.12
N MET A 224 -15.80 -7.03 -10.41
CA MET A 224 -14.80 -6.03 -10.03
C MET A 224 -13.95 -6.53 -8.88
N GLY A 225 -12.69 -6.11 -8.82
CA GLY A 225 -11.80 -6.39 -7.69
C GLY A 225 -12.32 -5.76 -6.39
N GLN A 226 -12.06 -6.42 -5.28
CA GLN A 226 -12.41 -5.93 -3.94
C GLN A 226 -11.13 -5.60 -3.15
N PRO A 227 -11.17 -4.69 -2.18
CA PRO A 227 -10.03 -4.42 -1.30
C PRO A 227 -9.45 -5.66 -0.63
N SER A 228 -10.29 -6.67 -0.34
CA SER A 228 -9.88 -7.96 0.22
C SER A 228 -9.01 -8.80 -0.71
N ASP A 229 -9.15 -8.65 -2.04
CA ASP A 229 -8.30 -9.35 -3.00
C ASP A 229 -6.85 -8.88 -2.89
N ILE A 230 -6.66 -7.56 -2.76
CA ILE A 230 -5.33 -6.96 -2.54
C ILE A 230 -4.77 -7.32 -1.16
N ALA A 231 -5.61 -7.29 -0.13
CA ALA A 231 -5.21 -7.65 1.23
C ALA A 231 -4.72 -9.11 1.33
N GLY A 232 -5.36 -10.03 0.60
CA GLY A 232 -4.93 -11.42 0.49
C GLY A 232 -3.54 -11.57 -0.11
N ALA A 233 -3.27 -10.86 -1.20
CA ALA A 233 -1.95 -10.87 -1.85
C ALA A 233 -0.85 -10.26 -0.95
N CYS A 234 -1.16 -9.17 -0.23
CA CYS A 234 -0.22 -8.59 0.72
C CYS A 234 0.10 -9.55 1.86
N LEU A 235 -0.91 -10.23 2.42
CA LEU A 235 -0.69 -11.23 3.48
C LEU A 235 0.17 -12.39 2.98
N PHE A 236 -0.11 -12.92 1.80
CA PHE A 236 0.70 -13.97 1.15
C PHE A 236 2.17 -13.54 1.00
N LEU A 237 2.42 -12.34 0.49
CA LEU A 237 3.79 -11.82 0.32
C LEU A 237 4.51 -11.55 1.66
N CYS A 238 3.79 -11.37 2.76
CA CYS A 238 4.38 -11.23 4.09
C CYS A 238 4.59 -12.58 4.79
N ASP A 239 3.98 -13.66 4.32
CA ASP A 239 4.16 -15.00 4.89
C ASP A 239 5.47 -15.63 4.39
N SER A 240 6.46 -15.74 5.28
CA SER A 240 7.74 -16.38 4.96
C SER A 240 7.63 -17.88 4.67
N ASN A 241 6.56 -18.55 5.10
CA ASN A 241 6.35 -19.97 4.79
C ASN A 241 5.86 -20.15 3.34
N SER A 242 5.11 -19.18 2.82
CA SER A 242 4.47 -19.28 1.50
C SER A 242 5.22 -18.53 0.40
N SER A 243 6.01 -17.51 0.75
CA SER A 243 6.65 -16.61 -0.22
C SER A 243 8.14 -16.32 0.07
N ALA A 244 8.85 -17.24 0.75
CA ALA A 244 10.26 -17.07 1.13
C ALA A 244 11.20 -16.73 -0.04
N TRP A 245 10.92 -17.25 -1.24
CA TRP A 245 11.75 -17.06 -2.43
C TRP A 245 11.22 -15.97 -3.39
N LEU A 246 10.27 -15.15 -2.90
CA LEU A 246 9.65 -14.06 -3.67
C LEU A 246 10.21 -12.71 -3.21
N THR A 247 11.09 -12.12 -4.03
CA THR A 247 11.58 -10.74 -3.84
C THR A 247 11.82 -10.06 -5.20
N GLY A 248 11.69 -8.74 -5.25
CA GLY A 248 11.85 -7.92 -6.45
C GLY A 248 10.71 -8.05 -7.48
N GLN A 249 9.59 -8.69 -7.12
CA GLN A 249 8.50 -8.98 -8.06
C GLN A 249 7.35 -7.98 -7.93
N THR A 250 6.67 -7.75 -9.04
CA THR A 250 5.35 -7.09 -9.07
C THR A 250 4.29 -8.15 -9.35
N ILE A 251 3.41 -8.37 -8.37
CA ILE A 251 2.30 -9.34 -8.50
C ILE A 251 1.05 -8.59 -8.92
N VAL A 252 0.52 -8.94 -10.09
CA VAL A 252 -0.70 -8.33 -10.65
C VAL A 252 -1.93 -9.02 -10.09
N ILE A 253 -2.84 -8.24 -9.51
CA ILE A 253 -4.12 -8.68 -8.94
C ILE A 253 -5.24 -7.86 -9.59
N ASP A 254 -5.71 -8.31 -10.74
CA ASP A 254 -6.62 -7.53 -11.59
C ASP A 254 -7.78 -8.34 -12.19
N GLY A 255 -7.91 -9.61 -11.82
CA GLY A 255 -8.93 -10.49 -12.38
C GLY A 255 -8.78 -10.75 -13.87
N GLY A 256 -7.60 -10.50 -14.45
CA GLY A 256 -7.29 -10.70 -15.87
C GLY A 256 -7.71 -9.53 -16.77
N THR A 257 -8.12 -8.39 -16.21
CA THR A 257 -8.59 -7.23 -16.99
C THR A 257 -7.51 -6.59 -17.86
N SER A 258 -6.23 -6.77 -17.53
CA SER A 258 -5.11 -6.22 -18.33
C SER A 258 -4.78 -7.04 -19.58
N PHE A 259 -5.41 -8.20 -19.79
CA PHE A 259 -5.21 -9.04 -20.96
C PHE A 259 -6.22 -8.79 -22.09
N LYS A 260 -7.18 -7.89 -21.90
CA LYS A 260 -8.23 -7.58 -22.90
C LYS A 260 -8.19 -6.11 -23.33
#